data_60bd88c4159bf27afed3b615c648db2a
#
_entry.id   60bd88c4159bf27afed3b615c648db2a
#
_cell.length_a   1.000
_cell.length_b   1.000
_cell.length_c   1.000
_cell.angle_alpha   90.00
_cell.angle_beta   90.00
_cell.angle_gamma   90.00
#
_symmetry.space_group_name_H-M   'P 1'
#
loop_
_entity.id
_entity.type
_entity.pdbx_description
1 polymer ?
#
loop_
_entity_poly.entity_id
_entity_poly.type
_entity_poly.pdbx_seq_one_letter_code
_entity_poly.pdbx_strand_id
1 'polypeptide(L)'
;YQKKVVDIVKEQFPDTPLILYISGAGVLERMAKTGVDIISLDWTVDIEEACKRIPTEIGIQGNVDPGILFGNKDSIKERIDNTFNKVKERKYILNLGHGILPGTPEENAQTFFEHGKKLTY
;
A
#
# COMPACT_ATOMS: atom_id res chain seq x y z
N TYR A 1 -16.44 -13.99 -5.13
CA TYR A 1 -16.05 -14.59 -3.85
C TYR A 1 -15.60 -13.54 -2.84
N GLN A 2 -14.63 -12.68 -3.14
CA GLN A 2 -14.09 -11.66 -2.22
C GLN A 2 -15.18 -10.79 -1.59
N LYS A 3 -16.11 -10.25 -2.40
CA LYS A 3 -17.22 -9.45 -1.89
C LYS A 3 -18.04 -10.19 -0.83
N LYS A 4 -18.37 -11.47 -1.05
CA LYS A 4 -19.11 -12.27 -0.05
C LYS A 4 -18.35 -12.38 1.27
N VAL A 5 -17.02 -12.56 1.24
CA VAL A 5 -16.20 -12.60 2.45
C VAL A 5 -16.23 -11.26 3.16
N VAL A 6 -16.06 -10.16 2.41
CA VAL A 6 -16.14 -8.80 2.96
C VAL A 6 -17.50 -8.54 3.60
N ASP A 7 -18.59 -8.89 2.92
CA ASP A 7 -19.95 -8.69 3.42
C ASP A 7 -20.18 -9.44 4.75
N ILE A 8 -19.75 -10.72 4.84
CA ILE A 8 -19.89 -11.53 6.06
C ILE A 8 -19.07 -10.94 7.22
N VAL A 9 -17.82 -10.53 6.95
CA VAL A 9 -16.96 -9.97 7.99
C VAL A 9 -17.51 -8.63 8.46
N LYS A 10 -17.95 -7.77 7.55
CA LYS A 10 -18.54 -6.46 7.91
C LYS A 10 -19.87 -6.57 8.63
N GLU A 11 -20.67 -7.60 8.35
CA GLU A 11 -21.90 -7.87 9.09
C GLU A 11 -21.62 -8.21 10.57
N GLN A 12 -20.57 -9.01 10.84
CA GLN A 12 -20.21 -9.42 12.19
C GLN A 12 -19.32 -8.40 12.92
N PHE A 13 -18.49 -7.68 12.18
CA PHE A 13 -17.48 -6.75 12.71
C PHE A 13 -17.47 -5.44 11.90
N PRO A 14 -18.53 -4.62 11.98
CA PRO A 14 -18.71 -3.43 11.12
C PRO A 14 -17.59 -2.39 11.27
N ASP A 15 -17.03 -2.27 12.45
CA ASP A 15 -15.99 -1.26 12.76
C ASP A 15 -14.56 -1.74 12.46
N THR A 16 -14.39 -3.01 12.06
CA THR A 16 -13.07 -3.56 11.76
C THR A 16 -12.64 -3.17 10.34
N PRO A 17 -11.53 -2.43 10.17
CA PRO A 17 -11.01 -2.10 8.85
C PRO A 17 -10.55 -3.35 8.09
N LEU A 18 -10.95 -3.46 6.83
CA LEU A 18 -10.54 -4.54 5.95
C LEU A 18 -9.58 -4.03 4.87
N ILE A 19 -8.45 -4.70 4.74
CA ILE A 19 -7.45 -4.45 3.70
C ILE A 19 -7.50 -5.59 2.70
N LEU A 20 -7.67 -5.29 1.41
CA LEU A 20 -7.61 -6.25 0.33
C LEU A 20 -6.31 -6.10 -0.46
N TYR A 21 -5.55 -7.18 -0.57
CA TYR A 21 -4.36 -7.27 -1.43
C TYR A 21 -4.59 -8.24 -2.58
N ILE A 22 -4.19 -7.83 -3.78
CA ILE A 22 -4.11 -8.72 -4.95
C ILE A 22 -2.84 -8.33 -5.71
N SER A 23 -2.06 -9.33 -6.11
CA SER A 23 -0.90 -9.11 -6.98
C SER A 23 -1.34 -8.70 -8.38
N GLY A 24 -0.71 -7.64 -8.92
CA GLY A 24 -0.98 -7.09 -10.25
C GLY A 24 -2.05 -6.00 -10.30
N ALA A 25 -2.05 -5.24 -11.41
CA ALA A 25 -2.83 -4.00 -11.57
C ALA A 25 -4.22 -4.17 -12.20
N GLY A 26 -4.55 -5.36 -12.69
CA GLY A 26 -5.67 -5.53 -13.63
C GLY A 26 -7.08 -5.44 -13.05
N VAL A 27 -7.24 -5.30 -11.72
CA VAL A 27 -8.52 -5.52 -11.03
C VAL A 27 -8.88 -4.43 -10.02
N LEU A 28 -8.25 -3.27 -10.04
CA LEU A 28 -8.44 -2.20 -9.03
C LEU A 28 -9.90 -1.79 -8.86
N GLU A 29 -10.62 -1.59 -9.96
CA GLU A 29 -12.05 -1.22 -9.92
C GLU A 29 -12.93 -2.34 -9.35
N ARG A 30 -12.54 -3.59 -9.56
CA ARG A 30 -13.25 -4.75 -8.98
C ARG A 30 -12.95 -4.86 -7.48
N MET A 31 -11.72 -4.56 -7.05
CA MET A 31 -11.37 -4.49 -5.63
C MET A 31 -12.17 -3.39 -4.93
N ALA A 32 -12.25 -2.21 -5.52
CA ALA A 32 -13.02 -1.10 -4.98
C ALA A 32 -14.51 -1.44 -4.77
N LYS A 33 -15.10 -2.25 -5.66
CA LYS A 33 -16.49 -2.70 -5.56
C LYS A 33 -16.75 -3.80 -4.51
N THR A 34 -15.72 -4.29 -3.83
CA THR A 34 -15.89 -5.32 -2.79
C THR A 34 -16.41 -4.77 -1.46
N GLY A 35 -16.25 -3.47 -1.21
CA GLY A 35 -16.64 -2.83 0.05
C GLY A 35 -15.53 -2.83 1.11
N VAL A 36 -14.28 -3.05 0.71
CA VAL A 36 -13.12 -2.93 1.62
C VAL A 36 -12.81 -1.48 1.93
N ASP A 37 -12.17 -1.25 3.05
CA ASP A 37 -11.78 0.10 3.49
C ASP A 37 -10.46 0.55 2.87
N ILE A 38 -9.56 -0.41 2.57
CA ILE A 38 -8.22 -0.13 2.07
C ILE A 38 -7.86 -1.17 0.99
N ILE A 39 -7.25 -0.68 -0.09
CA ILE A 39 -6.64 -1.53 -1.11
C ILE A 39 -5.12 -1.47 -0.96
N SER A 40 -4.51 -2.64 -0.76
CA SER A 40 -3.07 -2.80 -0.74
C SER A 40 -2.56 -3.10 -2.15
N LEU A 41 -1.65 -2.28 -2.63
CA LEU A 41 -1.14 -2.32 -4.00
C LEU A 41 0.15 -3.15 -4.10
N ASP A 42 0.23 -3.94 -5.14
CA ASP A 42 1.46 -4.60 -5.59
C ASP A 42 2.46 -3.55 -6.10
N TRP A 43 3.76 -3.80 -5.93
CA TRP A 43 4.83 -2.88 -6.33
C TRP A 43 4.90 -2.64 -7.85
N THR A 44 4.33 -3.52 -8.66
CA THR A 44 4.27 -3.38 -10.13
C THR A 44 3.21 -2.38 -10.59
N VAL A 45 2.34 -1.93 -9.67
CA VAL A 45 1.27 -0.97 -9.97
C VAL A 45 1.80 0.45 -9.85
N ASP A 46 1.54 1.31 -10.84
CA ASP A 46 1.78 2.74 -10.66
C ASP A 46 0.76 3.32 -9.68
N ILE A 47 1.27 3.84 -8.55
CA ILE A 47 0.43 4.32 -7.44
C ILE A 47 -0.36 5.57 -7.83
N GLU A 48 0.18 6.42 -8.69
CA GLU A 48 -0.51 7.62 -9.17
C GLU A 48 -1.71 7.25 -10.05
N GLU A 49 -1.52 6.29 -10.95
CA GLU A 49 -2.62 5.74 -11.75
C GLU A 49 -3.66 5.00 -10.89
N ALA A 50 -3.21 4.26 -9.88
CA ALA A 50 -4.12 3.64 -8.91
C ALA A 50 -4.96 4.68 -8.17
N CYS A 51 -4.37 5.81 -7.77
CA CYS A 51 -5.08 6.91 -7.12
C CYS A 51 -6.19 7.52 -7.99
N LYS A 52 -6.02 7.53 -9.30
CA LYS A 52 -7.06 8.01 -10.25
C LYS A 52 -8.21 7.01 -10.42
N ARG A 53 -7.93 5.72 -10.29
CA ARG A 53 -8.86 4.62 -10.55
C ARG A 53 -9.64 4.17 -9.32
N ILE A 54 -9.09 4.35 -8.13
CA ILE A 54 -9.70 3.95 -6.86
C ILE A 54 -10.45 5.14 -6.28
N PRO A 55 -11.73 5.01 -5.87
CA PRO A 55 -12.50 6.05 -5.20
C PRO A 55 -11.76 6.63 -3.98
N THR A 56 -11.92 7.93 -3.73
CA THR A 56 -11.13 8.66 -2.71
C THR A 56 -11.45 8.26 -1.28
N GLU A 57 -12.64 7.72 -1.04
CA GLU A 57 -13.07 7.19 0.26
C GLU A 57 -12.32 5.92 0.68
N ILE A 58 -11.78 5.15 -0.30
CA ILE A 58 -11.01 3.93 -0.05
C ILE A 58 -9.54 4.31 0.17
N GLY A 59 -8.98 3.88 1.28
CA GLY A 59 -7.55 4.06 1.58
C GLY A 59 -6.65 3.23 0.66
N ILE A 60 -5.41 3.65 0.53
CA ILE A 60 -4.37 2.93 -0.23
C ILE A 60 -3.25 2.51 0.72
N GLN A 61 -2.79 1.28 0.57
CA GLN A 61 -1.58 0.78 1.22
C GLN A 61 -0.55 0.38 0.18
N GLY A 62 0.70 0.65 0.44
CA GLY A 62 1.83 0.21 -0.40
C GLY A 62 2.59 1.42 -0.95
N ASN A 63 3.26 1.30 -2.07
CA ASN A 63 3.59 0.08 -2.80
C ASN A 63 5.05 0.13 -3.24
N VAL A 64 5.90 0.46 -2.26
CA VAL A 64 7.34 0.58 -2.53
C VAL A 64 7.89 -0.78 -2.96
N ASP A 65 8.69 -0.80 -4.03
CA ASP A 65 9.39 -1.99 -4.48
C ASP A 65 10.32 -2.50 -3.38
N PRO A 66 10.17 -3.73 -2.89
CA PRO A 66 11.05 -4.28 -1.86
C PRO A 66 12.51 -4.38 -2.31
N GLY A 67 12.80 -4.41 -3.60
CA GLY A 67 14.15 -4.38 -4.15
C GLY A 67 14.94 -3.12 -3.79
N ILE A 68 14.28 -2.00 -3.49
CA ILE A 68 14.95 -0.76 -3.08
C ILE A 68 15.74 -0.93 -1.77
N LEU A 69 15.35 -1.89 -0.94
CA LEU A 69 16.03 -2.16 0.34
C LEU A 69 17.43 -2.76 0.18
N PHE A 70 17.83 -3.13 -1.03
CA PHE A 70 19.22 -3.49 -1.35
C PHE A 70 20.08 -2.29 -1.77
N GLY A 71 19.46 -1.12 -1.93
CA GLY A 71 20.12 0.12 -2.28
C GLY A 71 20.77 0.83 -1.08
N ASN A 72 21.22 2.06 -1.31
CA ASN A 72 21.71 2.92 -0.23
C ASN A 72 20.53 3.61 0.49
N LYS A 73 20.82 4.10 1.70
CA LYS A 73 19.78 4.72 2.57
C LYS A 73 19.13 5.96 1.96
N ASP A 74 19.85 6.73 1.16
CA ASP A 74 19.31 7.94 0.55
C ASP A 74 18.33 7.58 -0.58
N SER A 75 18.63 6.57 -1.39
CA SER A 75 17.71 6.06 -2.40
C SER A 75 16.42 5.49 -1.77
N ILE A 76 16.53 4.84 -0.61
CA ILE A 76 15.37 4.34 0.15
C ILE A 76 14.47 5.52 0.56
N LYS A 77 15.04 6.55 1.19
CA LYS A 77 14.30 7.74 1.62
C LYS A 77 13.64 8.46 0.46
N GLU A 78 14.41 8.70 -0.62
CA GLU A 78 13.89 9.35 -1.83
C GLU A 78 12.70 8.58 -2.42
N ARG A 79 12.78 7.25 -2.46
CA ARG A 79 11.68 6.41 -2.96
C ARG A 79 10.44 6.53 -2.08
N ILE A 80 10.60 6.57 -0.77
CA ILE A 80 9.51 6.75 0.18
C ILE A 80 8.86 8.12 -0.04
N ASP A 81 9.65 9.18 -0.09
CA ASP A 81 9.17 10.55 -0.29
C ASP A 81 8.42 10.71 -1.62
N ASN A 82 8.97 10.13 -2.69
CA ASN A 82 8.32 10.12 -4.00
C ASN A 82 6.97 9.39 -3.99
N THR A 83 6.91 8.24 -3.31
CA THR A 83 5.66 7.47 -3.20
C THR A 83 4.63 8.24 -2.36
N PHE A 84 5.05 8.79 -1.22
CA PHE A 84 4.19 9.59 -0.36
C PHE A 84 3.62 10.84 -1.08
N ASN A 85 4.47 11.54 -1.83
CA ASN A 85 4.05 12.70 -2.61
C ASN A 85 3.01 12.39 -3.70
N LYS A 86 3.00 11.17 -4.22
CA LYS A 86 2.02 10.74 -5.24
C LYS A 86 0.64 10.43 -4.67
N VAL A 87 0.54 10.11 -3.38
CA VAL A 87 -0.72 9.74 -2.71
C VAL A 87 -1.37 10.89 -1.94
N LYS A 88 -0.92 12.13 -2.16
CA LYS A 88 -1.38 13.33 -1.45
C LYS A 88 -2.88 13.33 -1.16
N GLU A 89 -3.22 13.73 0.07
CA GLU A 89 -4.61 13.95 0.53
C GLU A 89 -5.49 12.70 0.62
N ARG A 90 -4.91 11.49 0.51
CA ARG A 90 -5.62 10.23 0.68
C ARG A 90 -5.28 9.56 2.01
N LYS A 91 -6.22 8.75 2.51
CA LYS A 91 -5.89 7.78 3.57
C LYS A 91 -4.82 6.82 3.04
N TYR A 92 -3.64 6.86 3.62
CA TYR A 92 -2.49 6.12 3.13
C TYR A 92 -1.76 5.38 4.24
N ILE A 93 -1.36 4.14 3.94
CA ILE A 93 -0.47 3.34 4.78
C ILE A 93 0.80 3.06 3.97
N LEU A 94 1.92 3.63 4.39
CA LEU A 94 3.21 3.32 3.80
C LEU A 94 3.55 1.84 4.03
N ASN A 95 3.81 1.13 2.95
CA ASN A 95 4.24 -0.26 2.99
C ASN A 95 5.04 -0.60 1.73
N LEU A 96 5.74 -1.72 1.78
CA LEU A 96 6.25 -2.37 0.56
C LEU A 96 5.06 -2.95 -0.23
N GLY A 97 5.21 -3.04 -1.54
CA GLY A 97 4.20 -3.62 -2.43
C GLY A 97 4.26 -5.16 -2.52
N HIS A 98 5.15 -5.78 -1.76
CA HIS A 98 5.28 -7.23 -1.59
C HIS A 98 6.06 -7.52 -0.30
N GLY A 99 6.19 -8.80 0.07
CA GLY A 99 7.02 -9.21 1.20
C GLY A 99 8.49 -8.84 1.02
N ILE A 100 9.19 -8.66 2.14
CA ILE A 100 10.64 -8.41 2.16
C ILE A 100 11.38 -9.60 1.52
N LEU A 101 12.41 -9.31 0.73
CA LEU A 101 13.18 -10.34 0.04
C LEU A 101 14.24 -10.96 0.97
N PRO A 102 14.55 -12.27 0.80
CA PRO A 102 15.64 -12.90 1.53
C PRO A 102 16.97 -12.14 1.32
N GLY A 103 17.74 -11.97 2.39
CA GLY A 103 19.02 -11.26 2.34
C GLY A 103 18.91 -9.73 2.36
N THR A 104 17.71 -9.16 2.53
CA THR A 104 17.55 -7.72 2.75
C THR A 104 18.34 -7.28 3.98
N PRO A 105 19.21 -6.24 3.89
CA PRO A 105 19.92 -5.71 5.04
C PRO A 105 18.95 -5.17 6.09
N GLU A 106 19.07 -5.65 7.33
CA GLU A 106 18.19 -5.23 8.43
C GLU A 106 18.20 -3.72 8.67
N GLU A 107 19.39 -3.09 8.58
CA GLU A 107 19.54 -1.64 8.73
C GLU A 107 18.78 -0.84 7.65
N ASN A 108 18.61 -1.39 6.46
CA ASN A 108 17.86 -0.77 5.37
C ASN A 108 16.35 -0.89 5.62
N ALA A 109 15.88 -2.02 6.12
CA ALA A 109 14.51 -2.17 6.58
C ALA A 109 14.21 -1.19 7.75
N GLN A 110 15.12 -1.06 8.71
CA GLN A 110 15.01 -0.07 9.79
C GLN A 110 14.93 1.36 9.23
N THR A 111 15.78 1.69 8.26
CA THR A 111 15.77 3.02 7.59
C THR A 111 14.40 3.30 6.95
N PHE A 112 13.79 2.31 6.31
CA PHE A 112 12.46 2.42 5.71
C PHE A 112 11.40 2.81 6.76
N PHE A 113 11.36 2.09 7.89
CA PHE A 113 10.39 2.38 8.96
C PHE A 113 10.65 3.73 9.64
N GLU A 114 11.90 4.04 9.97
CA GLU A 114 12.25 5.28 10.68
C GLU A 114 12.00 6.52 9.82
N HIS A 115 12.27 6.44 8.52
CA HIS A 115 11.97 7.55 7.61
C HIS A 115 10.46 7.70 7.41
N GLY A 116 9.75 6.60 7.18
CA GLY A 116 8.29 6.61 7.01
C GLY A 116 7.53 7.22 8.18
N LYS A 117 7.99 6.98 9.43
CA LYS A 117 7.39 7.57 10.64
C LYS A 117 7.51 9.09 10.73
N LYS A 118 8.43 9.70 9.97
CA LYS A 118 8.64 11.16 9.96
C LYS A 118 7.74 11.88 8.96
N LEU A 119 7.09 11.12 8.07
CA LEU A 119 6.21 11.72 7.06
C LEU A 119 4.92 12.18 7.71
N THR A 120 4.56 13.41 7.43
CA THR A 120 3.30 14.05 7.85
C THR A 120 2.71 14.81 6.67
N TYR A 121 1.37 14.88 6.64
CA TYR A 121 0.69 15.76 5.69
C TYR A 121 0.72 17.21 6.16
#